data_a00512c66e8469ba3db8f7a869bcbfbf
#
_entry.id   a00512c66e8469ba3db8f7a869bcbfbf
#
_cell.length_a   1.000
_cell.length_b   1.000
_cell.length_c   1.000
_cell.angle_alpha   90.00
_cell.angle_beta   90.00
_cell.angle_gamma   90.00
#
_symmetry.space_group_name_H-M   'P 1'
#
loop_
_entity.id
_entity.type
_entity.pdbx_description
1 polymer ?
#
loop_
_entity_poly.entity_id
_entity_poly.type
_entity_poly.pdbx_seq_one_letter_code
_entity_poly.pdbx_strand_id
1 'polypeptide(L)'
;MKKKVNSYKNSGVNISLGNKFVEHISKLTGKSVKKEKKNSTSNNIGGFASVFDLTKINITDPVLVSCTDGVGTKLDLADKFKKLDTIGIDLVAMCVNDLIVQGARPLFFLDYIAIDK
;
A
#
# COMPACT_ATOMS: atom_id res chain seq x y z
N MET A 1 -42.74 -12.10 0.08
CA MET A 1 -41.49 -11.31 0.32
C MET A 1 -40.30 -12.03 -0.35
N LYS A 2 -39.69 -11.44 -1.36
CA LYS A 2 -38.48 -12.00 -1.99
C LYS A 2 -37.32 -11.83 -1.01
N LYS A 3 -36.69 -12.92 -0.58
CA LYS A 3 -35.45 -12.90 0.22
C LYS A 3 -34.39 -12.11 -0.55
N LYS A 4 -33.95 -10.98 0.00
CA LYS A 4 -32.81 -10.23 -0.53
C LYS A 4 -31.59 -11.12 -0.41
N VAL A 5 -31.06 -11.62 -1.53
CA VAL A 5 -29.85 -12.43 -1.53
C VAL A 5 -28.70 -11.49 -1.17
N ASN A 6 -28.09 -11.68 -0.01
CA ASN A 6 -26.89 -10.96 0.39
C ASN A 6 -25.75 -11.43 -0.51
N SER A 7 -25.30 -10.57 -1.40
CA SER A 7 -24.11 -10.79 -2.23
C SER A 7 -23.03 -9.78 -1.82
N TYR A 8 -21.78 -10.12 -2.01
CA TYR A 8 -20.65 -9.22 -1.78
C TYR A 8 -20.85 -7.86 -2.44
N LYS A 9 -21.41 -7.85 -3.68
CA LYS A 9 -21.71 -6.63 -4.42
C LYS A 9 -22.75 -5.75 -3.72
N ASN A 10 -23.76 -6.36 -3.08
CA ASN A 10 -24.80 -5.62 -2.34
C ASN A 10 -24.28 -5.06 -1.01
N SER A 11 -23.18 -5.61 -0.50
CA SER A 11 -22.47 -5.17 0.71
C SER A 11 -21.35 -4.14 0.42
N GLY A 12 -21.29 -3.61 -0.81
CA GLY A 12 -20.28 -2.62 -1.19
C GLY A 12 -18.97 -3.20 -1.71
N VAL A 13 -18.79 -4.54 -1.68
CA VAL A 13 -17.56 -5.18 -2.15
C VAL A 13 -17.68 -5.56 -3.64
N ASN A 14 -16.94 -4.87 -4.48
CA ASN A 14 -16.89 -5.16 -5.92
C ASN A 14 -15.58 -5.84 -6.30
N ILE A 15 -15.59 -7.17 -6.33
CA ILE A 15 -14.39 -7.99 -6.62
C ILE A 15 -13.81 -7.65 -8.01
N SER A 16 -14.66 -7.40 -9.01
CA SER A 16 -14.17 -7.11 -10.36
C SER A 16 -13.45 -5.76 -10.47
N LEU A 17 -13.90 -4.76 -9.71
CA LEU A 17 -13.18 -3.49 -9.60
C LEU A 17 -11.87 -3.65 -8.81
N GLY A 18 -11.90 -4.42 -7.73
CA GLY A 18 -10.68 -4.75 -6.98
C GLY A 18 -9.62 -5.40 -7.87
N ASN A 19 -10.00 -6.39 -8.68
CA ASN A 19 -9.07 -7.05 -9.60
C ASN A 19 -8.50 -6.09 -10.66
N LYS A 20 -9.33 -5.20 -11.23
CA LYS A 20 -8.85 -4.17 -12.16
C LYS A 20 -7.88 -3.20 -11.52
N PHE A 21 -8.13 -2.83 -10.26
CA PHE A 21 -7.24 -1.97 -9.49
C PHE A 21 -5.88 -2.63 -9.24
N VAL A 22 -5.87 -3.91 -8.81
CA VAL A 22 -4.66 -4.70 -8.63
C VAL A 22 -3.88 -4.82 -9.96
N GLU A 23 -4.56 -5.07 -11.07
CA GLU A 23 -3.94 -5.12 -12.39
C GLU A 23 -3.29 -3.78 -12.79
N HIS A 24 -3.97 -2.67 -12.49
CA HIS A 24 -3.45 -1.34 -12.73
C HIS A 24 -2.18 -1.07 -11.92
N ILE A 25 -2.19 -1.36 -10.62
CA ILE A 25 -1.01 -1.22 -9.74
C ILE A 25 0.14 -2.11 -10.25
N SER A 26 -0.14 -3.35 -10.60
CA SER A 26 0.87 -4.28 -11.14
C SER A 26 1.55 -3.74 -12.40
N LYS A 27 0.80 -3.06 -13.28
CA LYS A 27 1.36 -2.42 -14.46
C LYS A 27 2.24 -1.21 -14.12
N LEU A 28 1.86 -0.44 -13.12
CA LEU A 28 2.64 0.73 -12.66
C LEU A 28 3.96 0.28 -12.00
N THR A 29 3.88 -0.65 -11.08
CA THR A 29 5.05 -1.14 -10.33
C THR A 29 5.96 -2.00 -11.20
N GLY A 30 5.44 -2.77 -12.13
CA GLY A 30 6.24 -3.56 -13.08
C GLY A 30 7.19 -2.72 -13.94
N LYS A 31 6.90 -1.44 -14.13
CA LYS A 31 7.80 -0.48 -14.79
C LYS A 31 8.93 -0.01 -13.86
N SER A 32 8.67 0.09 -12.56
CA SER A 32 9.64 0.55 -11.55
C SER A 32 10.57 -0.58 -11.10
N VAL A 33 10.06 -1.78 -10.91
CA VAL A 33 10.80 -2.95 -10.39
C VAL A 33 11.83 -3.50 -11.38
N LYS A 34 11.69 -3.22 -12.69
CA LYS A 34 12.73 -3.60 -13.66
C LYS A 34 14.10 -2.99 -13.39
N LYS A 35 14.19 -1.91 -12.61
CA LYS A 35 15.43 -1.24 -12.22
C LYS A 35 16.09 -1.83 -10.96
N GLU A 36 15.36 -2.52 -10.10
CA GLU A 36 15.85 -2.97 -8.80
C GLU A 36 15.84 -4.49 -8.63
N LYS A 37 16.42 -5.21 -9.58
CA LYS A 37 16.53 -6.69 -9.55
C LYS A 37 17.31 -7.27 -8.35
N LYS A 38 17.73 -6.47 -7.39
CA LYS A 38 18.58 -6.92 -6.24
C LYS A 38 17.85 -7.01 -4.90
N ASN A 39 16.62 -6.54 -4.78
CA ASN A 39 15.97 -6.49 -3.49
C ASN A 39 14.93 -7.59 -3.30
N SER A 40 14.89 -8.08 -2.13
CA SER A 40 14.34 -9.27 -1.53
C SER A 40 12.80 -9.34 -1.43
N THR A 41 12.06 -8.51 -2.14
CA THR A 41 10.61 -8.61 -2.18
C THR A 41 10.14 -9.52 -3.30
N SER A 42 9.37 -10.54 -2.96
CA SER A 42 8.61 -11.26 -3.97
C SER A 42 7.53 -10.32 -4.53
N ASN A 43 7.49 -10.14 -5.85
CA ASN A 43 6.42 -9.41 -6.55
C ASN A 43 5.09 -10.17 -6.43
N ASN A 44 4.46 -10.10 -5.26
CA ASN A 44 3.17 -10.74 -5.01
C ASN A 44 2.04 -9.69 -4.89
N ILE A 45 1.99 -8.76 -5.85
CA ILE A 45 0.92 -7.78 -5.90
C ILE A 45 -0.40 -8.50 -6.15
N GLY A 46 -1.37 -8.29 -5.24
CA GLY A 46 -2.64 -9.01 -5.25
C GLY A 46 -2.63 -10.36 -4.53
N GLY A 47 -1.51 -10.77 -3.96
CA GLY A 47 -1.44 -11.91 -3.05
C GLY A 47 -1.92 -11.56 -1.64
N PHE A 48 -2.11 -12.58 -0.79
CA PHE A 48 -2.58 -12.37 0.58
C PHE A 48 -1.49 -11.84 1.53
N ALA A 49 -0.22 -12.00 1.16
CA ALA A 49 0.91 -11.54 1.95
C ALA A 49 2.12 -11.24 1.05
N SER A 50 3.01 -10.40 1.54
CA SER A 50 4.32 -10.14 0.93
C SER A 50 5.43 -10.71 1.80
N VAL A 51 6.50 -11.16 1.17
CA VAL A 51 7.69 -11.67 1.86
C VAL A 51 8.84 -10.71 1.63
N PHE A 52 9.48 -10.30 2.72
CA PHE A 52 10.72 -9.54 2.70
C PHE A 52 11.83 -10.35 3.36
N ASP A 53 12.86 -10.72 2.60
CA ASP A 53 13.96 -11.54 3.06
C ASP A 53 15.04 -10.67 3.71
N LEU A 54 15.09 -10.67 5.04
CA LEU A 54 16.08 -9.91 5.81
C LEU A 54 17.52 -10.39 5.60
N THR A 55 17.72 -11.61 5.15
CA THR A 55 19.07 -12.13 4.87
C THR A 55 19.75 -11.45 3.68
N LYS A 56 18.97 -10.77 2.85
CA LYS A 56 19.47 -10.00 1.70
C LYS A 56 19.99 -8.61 2.08
N ILE A 57 19.70 -8.14 3.28
CA ILE A 57 20.26 -6.90 3.80
C ILE A 57 21.53 -7.21 4.57
N ASN A 58 22.62 -6.54 4.19
CA ASN A 58 23.93 -6.76 4.84
C ASN A 58 24.02 -5.93 6.14
N ILE A 59 23.29 -6.39 7.18
CA ILE A 59 23.27 -5.77 8.51
C ILE A 59 23.51 -6.87 9.53
N THR A 60 24.46 -6.66 10.43
CA THR A 60 24.73 -7.53 11.56
C THR A 60 23.73 -7.22 12.67
N ASP A 61 23.10 -8.25 13.24
CA ASP A 61 22.11 -8.13 14.31
C ASP A 61 20.98 -7.10 13.99
N PRO A 62 20.21 -7.35 12.91
CA PRO A 62 19.21 -6.39 12.45
C PRO A 62 18.06 -6.24 13.46
N VAL A 63 17.65 -5.00 13.70
CA VAL A 63 16.43 -4.67 14.44
C VAL A 63 15.39 -4.16 13.45
N LEU A 64 14.19 -4.73 13.49
CA LEU A 64 13.07 -4.28 12.67
C LEU A 64 12.31 -3.16 13.40
N VAL A 65 12.24 -1.99 12.78
CA VAL A 65 11.40 -0.89 13.21
C VAL A 65 10.18 -0.83 12.30
N SER A 66 9.00 -0.72 12.87
CA SER A 66 7.76 -0.58 12.10
C SER A 66 6.92 0.57 12.65
N CYS A 67 6.27 1.27 11.75
CA CYS A 67 5.34 2.34 12.06
C CYS A 67 4.11 2.21 11.17
N THR A 68 3.05 2.90 11.53
CA THR A 68 1.83 3.02 10.73
C THR A 68 1.24 4.40 10.97
N ASP A 69 0.84 5.06 9.90
CA ASP A 69 0.20 6.36 9.95
C ASP A 69 -0.82 6.48 8.81
N GLY A 70 -1.68 7.49 8.90
CA GLY A 70 -2.70 7.81 7.90
C GLY A 70 -2.63 9.29 7.52
N VAL A 71 -3.12 9.63 6.32
CA VAL A 71 -3.12 11.03 5.84
C VAL A 71 -3.96 11.95 6.74
N GLY A 72 -4.95 11.40 7.47
CA GLY A 72 -5.78 12.14 8.41
C GLY A 72 -6.64 13.21 7.74
N THR A 73 -6.80 14.36 8.41
CA THR A 73 -7.69 15.46 7.98
C THR A 73 -7.27 16.12 6.67
N LYS A 74 -6.03 15.96 6.23
CA LYS A 74 -5.59 16.42 4.91
C LYS A 74 -6.39 15.77 3.78
N LEU A 75 -6.86 14.54 3.97
CA LEU A 75 -7.68 13.84 2.99
C LEU A 75 -9.01 14.54 2.75
N ASP A 76 -9.66 15.09 3.78
CA ASP A 76 -10.90 15.86 3.66
C ASP A 76 -10.66 17.13 2.82
N LEU A 77 -9.53 17.81 3.03
CA LEU A 77 -9.17 18.98 2.23
C LEU A 77 -8.90 18.59 0.77
N ALA A 78 -8.16 17.51 0.55
CA ALA A 78 -7.86 17.01 -0.79
C ALA A 78 -9.15 16.65 -1.55
N ASP A 79 -10.09 15.99 -0.90
CA ASP A 79 -11.39 15.69 -1.50
C ASP A 79 -12.22 16.95 -1.77
N LYS A 80 -12.26 17.89 -0.84
CA LYS A 80 -12.97 19.17 -0.99
C LYS A 80 -12.46 19.98 -2.18
N PHE A 81 -11.13 20.02 -2.37
CA PHE A 81 -10.49 20.72 -3.48
C PHE A 81 -10.28 19.86 -4.73
N LYS A 82 -10.72 18.59 -4.69
CA LYS A 82 -10.53 17.61 -5.77
C LYS A 82 -9.07 17.46 -6.21
N LYS A 83 -8.15 17.55 -5.24
CA LYS A 83 -6.71 17.48 -5.41
C LYS A 83 -6.16 16.21 -4.72
N LEU A 84 -6.27 15.08 -5.40
CA LEU A 84 -5.92 13.76 -4.84
C LEU A 84 -4.60 13.18 -5.37
N ASP A 85 -3.99 13.83 -6.32
CA ASP A 85 -2.81 13.36 -7.06
C ASP A 85 -1.52 13.31 -6.23
N THR A 86 -1.47 13.93 -5.05
CA THR A 86 -0.31 13.95 -4.16
C THR A 86 -0.50 13.18 -2.85
N ILE A 87 -1.71 12.72 -2.56
CA ILE A 87 -2.07 12.08 -1.27
C ILE A 87 -1.22 10.84 -0.98
N GLY A 88 -0.92 10.03 -1.99
CA GLY A 88 -0.06 8.86 -1.82
C GLY A 88 1.38 9.23 -1.47
N ILE A 89 1.88 10.37 -1.96
CA ILE A 89 3.20 10.90 -1.61
C ILE A 89 3.20 11.33 -0.13
N ASP A 90 2.18 12.04 0.30
CA ASP A 90 2.00 12.45 1.70
C ASP A 90 1.97 11.24 2.64
N LEU A 91 1.20 10.20 2.30
CA LEU A 91 1.08 8.98 3.09
C LEU A 91 2.44 8.30 3.30
N VAL A 92 3.19 8.09 2.22
CA VAL A 92 4.51 7.47 2.30
C VAL A 92 5.48 8.35 3.08
N ALA A 93 5.45 9.67 2.85
CA ALA A 93 6.34 10.61 3.53
C ALA A 93 6.12 10.63 5.06
N MET A 94 4.88 10.57 5.52
CA MET A 94 4.55 10.53 6.96
C MET A 94 5.15 9.28 7.60
N CYS A 95 4.92 8.11 7.04
CA CYS A 95 5.49 6.86 7.56
C CYS A 95 7.02 6.85 7.48
N VAL A 96 7.62 7.36 6.41
CA VAL A 96 9.09 7.44 6.27
C VAL A 96 9.69 8.37 7.32
N ASN A 97 9.05 9.50 7.61
CA ASN A 97 9.52 10.43 8.64
C ASN A 97 9.56 9.76 10.02
N ASP A 98 8.54 8.99 10.38
CA ASP A 98 8.50 8.24 11.64
C ASP A 98 9.65 7.22 11.75
N LEU A 99 9.98 6.55 10.64
CA LEU A 99 11.12 5.64 10.61
C LEU A 99 12.46 6.37 10.76
N ILE A 100 12.62 7.51 10.09
CA ILE A 100 13.87 8.29 10.09
C ILE A 100 14.19 8.83 11.49
N VAL A 101 13.20 9.29 12.25
CA VAL A 101 13.43 9.77 13.63
C VAL A 101 13.90 8.65 14.56
N GLN A 102 13.64 7.40 14.23
CA GLN A 102 14.18 6.23 14.92
C GLN A 102 15.55 5.78 14.36
N GLY A 103 16.10 6.49 13.40
CA GLY A 103 17.35 6.12 12.70
C GLY A 103 17.19 4.91 11.78
N ALA A 104 15.97 4.51 11.46
CA ALA A 104 15.71 3.35 10.62
C ALA A 104 15.71 3.70 9.12
N ARG A 105 16.08 2.71 8.29
CA ARG A 105 16.01 2.79 6.84
C ARG A 105 14.73 2.15 6.33
N PRO A 106 13.92 2.82 5.52
CA PRO A 106 12.75 2.22 4.89
C PRO A 106 13.14 1.00 4.04
N LEU A 107 12.43 -0.11 4.19
CA LEU A 107 12.67 -1.36 3.47
C LEU A 107 11.48 -1.73 2.59
N PHE A 108 10.27 -1.64 3.12
CA PHE A 108 9.03 -1.93 2.42
C PHE A 108 7.89 -1.09 3.00
N PHE A 109 6.81 -0.98 2.27
CA PHE A 109 5.61 -0.27 2.67
C PHE A 109 4.41 -1.23 2.55
N LEU A 110 3.57 -1.23 3.57
CA LEU A 110 2.29 -1.93 3.57
C LEU A 110 1.18 -0.90 3.60
N ASP A 111 0.23 -1.01 2.70
CA ASP A 111 -0.89 -0.12 2.71
C ASP A 111 -2.22 -0.88 2.65
N TYR A 112 -3.27 -0.20 3.10
CA TYR A 112 -4.64 -0.64 2.97
C TYR A 112 -5.46 0.48 2.37
N ILE A 113 -6.04 0.23 1.20
CA ILE A 113 -6.85 1.21 0.49
C ILE A 113 -8.33 0.86 0.65
N ALA A 114 -9.06 1.70 1.38
CA ALA A 114 -10.51 1.65 1.48
C ALA A 114 -11.07 2.81 0.67
N ILE A 115 -11.81 2.48 -0.38
CA ILE A 115 -12.47 3.46 -1.24
C ILE A 115 -13.95 3.10 -1.38
N ASP A 116 -14.80 4.12 -1.39
CA ASP A 116 -16.18 3.97 -1.84
C ASP A 116 -16.23 3.95 -3.37
N LYS A 117 -17.39 4.12 -3.95
CA LYS A 117 -17.60 4.01 -5.41
C LYS A 117 -16.90 5.11 -6.20
#